data_bd0f9d4265b262b305f18cc07eda40d6
#
_entry.id   bd0f9d4265b262b305f18cc07eda40d6
#
_cell.length_a   1.000
_cell.length_b   1.000
_cell.length_c   1.000
_cell.angle_alpha   90.00
_cell.angle_beta   90.00
_cell.angle_gamma   90.00
#
_symmetry.space_group_name_H-M   'P 1'
#
loop_
_entity.id
_entity.type
_entity.pdbx_description
1 polymer ?
#
loop_
_entity_poly.entity_id
_entity_poly.type
_entity_poly.pdbx_seq_one_letter_code
_entity_poly.pdbx_strand_id
1 'polypeptide(L)'
;ADIARGLSVFEPVQGRSRALGVSVQGRPVTVIDDSYNANPDSVAAAIEVLRELPAPQLLVLGDMGEVGDQGPQFHAEAGALARSLGIARLFTLGAQSTSAATAFGAGARHFEDMASLQQAACAALPEVGSILVKGSRFMKMEQVVQAVEAAGKDDGCKKEAACC
;
A
#
# COMPACT_ATOMS: atom_id res chain seq x y z
N ALA A 1 -24.56 17.86 18.23
CA ALA A 1 -23.88 18.73 17.22
C ALA A 1 -22.36 18.71 17.35
N ASP A 2 -21.79 18.47 18.54
CA ASP A 2 -20.34 18.62 18.78
C ASP A 2 -19.51 17.38 18.38
N ILE A 3 -20.08 16.18 18.39
CA ILE A 3 -19.42 14.94 18.00
C ILE A 3 -19.17 14.91 16.47
N ALA A 4 -20.16 15.31 15.68
CA ALA A 4 -20.03 15.36 14.22
C ALA A 4 -18.98 16.40 13.78
N ARG A 5 -18.87 17.51 14.52
CA ARG A 5 -17.87 18.56 14.28
C ARG A 5 -16.47 18.13 14.70
N GLY A 6 -16.33 17.31 15.75
CA GLY A 6 -15.06 16.70 16.16
C GLY A 6 -14.52 15.68 15.14
N LEU A 7 -15.40 14.89 14.52
CA LEU A 7 -15.03 13.90 13.50
C LEU A 7 -14.65 14.55 12.16
N SER A 8 -15.21 15.71 11.82
CA SER A 8 -14.87 16.42 10.57
C SER A 8 -13.52 17.16 10.60
N VAL A 9 -12.90 17.28 11.78
CA VAL A 9 -11.58 17.93 11.99
C VAL A 9 -10.49 16.90 12.31
N PHE A 10 -10.84 15.61 12.34
CA PHE A 10 -9.87 14.55 12.61
C PHE A 10 -8.99 14.34 11.38
N GLU A 11 -7.77 14.88 11.41
CA GLU A 11 -6.72 14.48 10.47
C GLU A 11 -6.11 13.16 10.95
N PRO A 12 -6.19 12.08 10.15
CA PRO A 12 -5.54 10.83 10.48
C PRO A 12 -4.04 11.06 10.70
N VAL A 13 -3.49 10.49 11.76
CA VAL A 13 -2.04 10.51 11.99
C VAL A 13 -1.35 9.85 10.80
N GLN A 14 -0.26 10.45 10.32
CA GLN A 14 0.53 9.93 9.22
C GLN A 14 0.87 8.44 9.45
N GLY A 15 0.66 7.61 8.42
CA GLY A 15 0.89 6.17 8.48
C GLY A 15 -0.21 5.35 9.15
N ARG A 16 -1.37 5.95 9.49
CA ARG A 16 -2.51 5.25 10.08
C ARG A 16 -3.76 5.42 9.21
N SER A 17 -3.92 4.53 8.24
CA SER A 17 -5.07 4.47 7.32
C SER A 17 -5.42 5.84 6.69
N ARG A 18 -4.39 6.65 6.38
CA ARG A 18 -4.57 7.97 5.76
C ARG A 18 -4.83 7.79 4.27
N ALA A 19 -5.97 8.27 3.80
CA ALA A 19 -6.31 8.27 2.39
C ALA A 19 -5.74 9.51 1.69
N LEU A 20 -5.07 9.29 0.54
CA LEU A 20 -4.47 10.31 -0.31
C LEU A 20 -4.94 10.11 -1.75
N GLY A 21 -5.20 11.18 -2.46
CA GLY A 21 -5.42 11.16 -3.91
C GLY A 21 -4.15 11.52 -4.67
N VAL A 22 -3.76 10.68 -5.61
CA VAL A 22 -2.63 10.93 -6.51
C VAL A 22 -3.16 10.96 -7.94
N SER A 23 -2.79 11.98 -8.72
CA SER A 23 -3.17 12.05 -10.14
C SER A 23 -2.07 11.48 -11.02
N VAL A 24 -2.39 10.50 -11.84
CA VAL A 24 -1.46 9.84 -12.75
C VAL A 24 -2.02 9.87 -14.17
N GLN A 25 -1.35 10.55 -15.08
CA GLN A 25 -1.83 10.74 -16.47
C GLN A 25 -3.28 11.26 -16.54
N GLY A 26 -3.67 12.11 -15.58
CA GLY A 26 -5.02 12.67 -15.47
C GLY A 26 -6.07 11.74 -14.87
N ARG A 27 -5.70 10.55 -14.37
CA ARG A 27 -6.58 9.63 -13.65
C ARG A 27 -6.32 9.70 -12.15
N PRO A 28 -7.34 9.70 -11.30
CA PRO A 28 -7.15 9.61 -9.85
C PRO A 28 -6.76 8.17 -9.46
N VAL A 29 -5.76 8.05 -8.60
CA VAL A 29 -5.37 6.82 -7.91
C VAL A 29 -5.51 7.06 -6.41
N THR A 30 -6.23 6.19 -5.72
CA THR A 30 -6.39 6.26 -4.27
C THR A 30 -5.19 5.58 -3.60
N VAL A 31 -4.51 6.28 -2.72
CA VAL A 31 -3.39 5.74 -1.93
C VAL A 31 -3.78 5.71 -0.47
N ILE A 32 -3.66 4.56 0.17
CA ILE A 32 -3.84 4.41 1.62
C ILE A 32 -2.47 4.25 2.27
N ASP A 33 -2.11 5.23 3.08
CA ASP A 33 -0.92 5.18 3.93
C ASP A 33 -1.29 4.55 5.28
N ASP A 34 -0.94 3.28 5.45
CA ASP A 34 -1.07 2.52 6.70
C ASP A 34 0.30 1.97 7.14
N SER A 35 1.34 2.74 6.87
CA SER A 35 2.76 2.36 6.98
C SER A 35 3.34 2.41 8.39
N TYR A 36 2.56 2.85 9.38
CA TYR A 36 3.08 3.06 10.74
C TYR A 36 3.44 1.76 11.46
N ASN A 37 2.58 0.74 11.36
CA ASN A 37 2.81 -0.57 11.97
C ASN A 37 1.99 -1.67 11.28
N ALA A 38 2.38 -2.94 11.50
CA ALA A 38 1.69 -4.11 10.97
C ALA A 38 1.70 -5.26 11.97
N ASN A 39 0.52 -5.81 12.22
CA ASN A 39 0.29 -7.08 12.88
C ASN A 39 -0.77 -7.87 12.10
N PRO A 40 -0.97 -9.19 12.35
CA PRO A 40 -1.87 -10.01 11.56
C PRO A 40 -3.29 -9.46 11.43
N ASP A 41 -3.91 -9.04 12.52
CA ASP A 41 -5.29 -8.51 12.53
C ASP A 41 -5.39 -7.21 11.75
N SER A 42 -4.43 -6.29 11.92
CA SER A 42 -4.42 -5.01 11.22
C SER A 42 -4.14 -5.16 9.73
N VAL A 43 -3.36 -6.16 9.33
CA VAL A 43 -3.12 -6.49 7.91
C VAL A 43 -4.38 -7.06 7.28
N ALA A 44 -5.07 -7.98 7.96
CA ALA A 44 -6.34 -8.53 7.47
C ALA A 44 -7.39 -7.41 7.28
N ALA A 45 -7.56 -6.53 8.27
CA ALA A 45 -8.47 -5.39 8.17
C ALA A 45 -8.10 -4.44 7.00
N ALA A 46 -6.81 -4.18 6.80
CA ALA A 46 -6.34 -3.33 5.69
C ALA A 46 -6.64 -3.95 4.31
N ILE A 47 -6.51 -5.28 4.17
CA ILE A 47 -6.86 -5.99 2.93
C ILE A 47 -8.36 -5.89 2.63
N GLU A 48 -9.22 -6.01 3.65
CA GLU A 48 -10.67 -5.81 3.51
C GLU A 48 -11.00 -4.37 3.06
N VAL A 49 -10.34 -3.37 3.63
CA VAL A 49 -10.51 -1.97 3.19
C VAL A 49 -10.05 -1.81 1.73
N LEU A 50 -8.90 -2.36 1.36
CA LEU A 50 -8.37 -2.24 0.00
C LEU A 50 -9.30 -2.87 -1.03
N ARG A 51 -9.94 -3.98 -0.72
CA ARG A 51 -10.91 -4.65 -1.59
C ARG A 51 -12.06 -3.75 -2.01
N GLU A 52 -12.52 -2.86 -1.13
CA GLU A 52 -13.65 -1.95 -1.41
C GLU A 52 -13.24 -0.70 -2.22
N LEU A 53 -11.94 -0.51 -2.47
CA LEU A 53 -11.41 0.62 -3.22
C LEU A 53 -11.38 0.36 -4.74
N PRO A 54 -11.21 1.40 -5.58
CA PRO A 54 -11.17 1.25 -7.04
C PRO A 54 -10.16 0.21 -7.51
N ALA A 55 -10.61 -0.71 -8.35
CA ALA A 55 -9.77 -1.74 -8.97
C ALA A 55 -9.02 -1.20 -10.21
N PRO A 56 -7.94 -1.83 -10.65
CA PRO A 56 -7.21 -2.91 -9.97
C PRO A 56 -6.49 -2.43 -8.71
N GLN A 57 -6.47 -3.24 -7.66
CA GLN A 57 -5.82 -2.90 -6.40
C GLN A 57 -4.40 -3.45 -6.32
N LEU A 58 -3.50 -2.69 -5.68
CA LEU A 58 -2.15 -3.09 -5.31
C LEU A 58 -1.98 -3.04 -3.79
N LEU A 59 -1.68 -4.17 -3.17
CA LEU A 59 -1.20 -4.23 -1.79
C LEU A 59 0.33 -4.19 -1.79
N VAL A 60 0.92 -3.27 -1.03
CA VAL A 60 2.36 -3.20 -0.75
C VAL A 60 2.57 -3.53 0.72
N LEU A 61 3.19 -4.68 1.00
CA LEU A 61 3.31 -5.23 2.34
C LEU A 61 4.78 -5.45 2.73
N GLY A 62 5.23 -4.77 3.79
CA GLY A 62 6.47 -5.06 4.48
C GLY A 62 6.28 -6.12 5.56
N ASP A 63 7.38 -6.57 6.17
CA ASP A 63 7.30 -7.54 7.26
C ASP A 63 6.44 -7.04 8.42
N MET A 64 5.66 -7.95 9.01
CA MET A 64 4.99 -7.75 10.29
C MET A 64 5.99 -7.94 11.42
N GLY A 65 5.95 -7.04 12.41
CA GLY A 65 6.77 -7.14 13.62
C GLY A 65 6.07 -7.92 14.73
N GLU A 66 6.87 -8.32 15.72
CA GLU A 66 6.40 -8.92 16.96
C GLU A 66 5.54 -10.20 16.78
N VAL A 67 5.77 -10.94 15.69
CA VAL A 67 5.02 -12.16 15.34
C VAL A 67 5.75 -13.45 15.70
N GLY A 68 6.98 -13.36 16.24
CA GLY A 68 7.79 -14.50 16.66
C GLY A 68 8.00 -15.52 15.53
N ASP A 69 8.10 -16.79 15.89
CA ASP A 69 8.34 -17.91 14.97
C ASP A 69 7.17 -18.17 14.00
N GLN A 70 5.98 -17.62 14.28
CA GLN A 70 4.81 -17.71 13.41
C GLN A 70 4.79 -16.66 12.29
N GLY A 71 5.80 -15.82 12.21
CA GLY A 71 5.90 -14.76 11.19
C GLY A 71 5.63 -15.25 9.76
N PRO A 72 6.33 -16.29 9.26
CA PRO A 72 6.09 -16.80 7.91
C PRO A 72 4.64 -17.28 7.69
N GLN A 73 4.02 -17.89 8.71
CA GLN A 73 2.63 -18.36 8.64
C GLN A 73 1.66 -17.17 8.51
N PHE A 74 1.77 -16.16 9.36
CA PHE A 74 0.90 -14.98 9.32
C PHE A 74 1.05 -14.21 7.99
N HIS A 75 2.26 -14.15 7.45
CA HIS A 75 2.46 -13.56 6.13
C HIS A 75 1.81 -14.39 5.01
N ALA A 76 1.92 -15.72 5.07
CA ALA A 76 1.26 -16.60 4.12
C ALA A 76 -0.27 -16.46 4.17
N GLU A 77 -0.85 -16.39 5.38
CA GLU A 77 -2.28 -16.16 5.60
C GLU A 77 -2.74 -14.82 5.00
N ALA A 78 -1.95 -13.74 5.18
CA ALA A 78 -2.23 -12.43 4.59
C ALA A 78 -2.20 -12.47 3.04
N GLY A 79 -1.21 -13.16 2.46
CA GLY A 79 -1.13 -13.35 1.00
C GLY A 79 -2.30 -14.15 0.45
N ALA A 80 -2.66 -15.24 1.11
CA ALA A 80 -3.82 -16.06 0.73
C ALA A 80 -5.14 -15.30 0.86
N LEU A 81 -5.32 -14.52 1.93
CA LEU A 81 -6.49 -13.65 2.12
C LEU A 81 -6.59 -12.62 0.99
N ALA A 82 -5.51 -11.88 0.70
CA ALA A 82 -5.49 -10.90 -0.39
C ALA A 82 -5.88 -11.54 -1.73
N ARG A 83 -5.36 -12.73 -2.01
CA ARG A 83 -5.72 -13.50 -3.21
C ARG A 83 -7.20 -13.88 -3.23
N SER A 84 -7.74 -14.40 -2.13
CA SER A 84 -9.13 -14.85 -2.03
C SER A 84 -10.13 -13.71 -2.18
N LEU A 85 -9.75 -12.49 -1.75
CA LEU A 85 -10.55 -11.28 -1.87
C LEU A 85 -10.39 -10.57 -3.23
N GLY A 86 -9.60 -11.13 -4.15
CA GLY A 86 -9.48 -10.64 -5.51
C GLY A 86 -8.57 -9.42 -5.67
N ILE A 87 -7.68 -9.14 -4.71
CA ILE A 87 -6.64 -8.12 -4.87
C ILE A 87 -5.81 -8.47 -6.10
N ALA A 88 -5.61 -7.51 -7.00
CA ALA A 88 -5.01 -7.78 -8.31
C ALA A 88 -3.50 -8.02 -8.22
N ARG A 89 -2.80 -7.28 -7.34
CA ARG A 89 -1.33 -7.35 -7.21
C ARG A 89 -0.90 -7.27 -5.75
N LEU A 90 0.19 -7.98 -5.45
CA LEU A 90 0.88 -7.93 -4.16
C LEU A 90 2.37 -7.67 -4.36
N PHE A 91 2.89 -6.59 -3.80
CA PHE A 91 4.33 -6.33 -3.71
C PHE A 91 4.79 -6.47 -2.27
N THR A 92 5.87 -7.21 -2.05
CA THR A 92 6.36 -7.49 -0.69
C THR A 92 7.83 -7.13 -0.53
N LEU A 93 8.21 -6.71 0.68
CA LEU A 93 9.58 -6.39 1.08
C LEU A 93 9.86 -6.98 2.46
N GLY A 94 10.95 -7.71 2.59
CA GLY A 94 11.42 -8.28 3.85
C GLY A 94 11.43 -9.81 3.86
N ALA A 95 12.20 -10.40 4.75
CA ALA A 95 12.47 -11.83 4.73
C ALA A 95 11.21 -12.68 4.96
N GLN A 96 10.31 -12.23 5.83
CA GLN A 96 9.11 -12.99 6.20
C GLN A 96 7.97 -12.81 5.18
N SER A 97 7.87 -11.63 4.58
CA SER A 97 6.83 -11.31 3.58
C SER A 97 6.99 -12.05 2.24
N THR A 98 8.12 -12.72 2.02
CA THR A 98 8.29 -13.71 0.93
C THR A 98 7.20 -14.78 0.98
N SER A 99 6.79 -15.20 2.19
CA SER A 99 5.72 -16.17 2.38
C SER A 99 4.36 -15.64 1.89
N ALA A 100 4.10 -14.34 2.05
CA ALA A 100 2.90 -13.71 1.51
C ALA A 100 2.89 -13.72 -0.03
N ALA A 101 4.02 -13.37 -0.66
CA ALA A 101 4.14 -13.42 -2.12
C ALA A 101 3.94 -14.83 -2.67
N THR A 102 4.51 -15.84 -2.01
CA THR A 102 4.36 -17.24 -2.37
C THR A 102 2.91 -17.70 -2.29
N ALA A 103 2.22 -17.40 -1.18
CA ALA A 103 0.83 -17.78 -0.95
C ALA A 103 -0.15 -17.02 -1.89
N PHE A 104 0.15 -15.79 -2.24
CA PHE A 104 -0.62 -15.02 -3.21
C PHE A 104 -0.48 -15.60 -4.63
N GLY A 105 0.71 -16.01 -5.03
CA GLY A 105 1.00 -16.60 -6.34
C GLY A 105 1.05 -15.58 -7.48
N ALA A 106 0.36 -15.87 -8.59
CA ALA A 106 0.40 -15.01 -9.78
C ALA A 106 -0.10 -13.58 -9.47
N GLY A 107 0.69 -12.58 -9.86
CA GLY A 107 0.45 -11.17 -9.55
C GLY A 107 1.24 -10.66 -8.33
N ALA A 108 1.91 -11.56 -7.60
CA ALA A 108 2.84 -11.15 -6.55
C ALA A 108 4.26 -10.91 -7.09
N ARG A 109 4.95 -9.94 -6.47
CA ARG A 109 6.39 -9.69 -6.65
C ARG A 109 7.02 -9.44 -5.29
N HIS A 110 8.12 -10.12 -5.03
CA HIS A 110 8.95 -9.89 -3.84
C HIS A 110 10.17 -9.05 -4.21
N PHE A 111 10.55 -8.13 -3.31
CA PHE A 111 11.70 -7.24 -3.47
C PHE A 111 12.64 -7.40 -2.28
N GLU A 112 13.93 -7.28 -2.53
CA GLU A 112 14.97 -7.39 -1.51
C GLU A 112 15.40 -6.04 -0.95
N ASP A 113 15.08 -4.94 -1.66
CA ASP A 113 15.44 -3.59 -1.26
C ASP A 113 14.31 -2.58 -1.49
N MET A 114 14.35 -1.51 -0.71
CA MET A 114 13.36 -0.44 -0.75
C MET A 114 13.34 0.32 -2.07
N ALA A 115 14.49 0.55 -2.69
CA ALA A 115 14.57 1.34 -3.92
C ALA A 115 13.89 0.61 -5.09
N SER A 116 14.13 -0.69 -5.22
CA SER A 116 13.46 -1.54 -6.22
C SER A 116 11.94 -1.61 -6.00
N LEU A 117 11.50 -1.72 -4.75
CA LEU A 117 10.08 -1.69 -4.41
C LEU A 117 9.44 -0.34 -4.77
N GLN A 118 10.06 0.78 -4.41
CA GLN A 118 9.58 2.13 -4.75
C GLN A 118 9.44 2.30 -6.27
N GLN A 119 10.46 1.93 -7.02
CA GLN A 119 10.45 2.00 -8.47
C GLN A 119 9.30 1.17 -9.07
N ALA A 120 9.10 -0.05 -8.59
CA ALA A 120 8.02 -0.93 -9.05
C ALA A 120 6.64 -0.37 -8.67
N ALA A 121 6.46 0.18 -7.46
CA ALA A 121 5.21 0.79 -7.04
C ALA A 121 4.85 2.01 -7.89
N CYS A 122 5.82 2.89 -8.17
CA CYS A 122 5.63 4.03 -9.07
C CYS A 122 5.29 3.59 -10.50
N ALA A 123 5.99 2.57 -11.03
CA ALA A 123 5.72 2.02 -12.35
C ALA A 123 4.33 1.38 -12.48
N ALA A 124 3.76 0.88 -11.39
CA ALA A 124 2.43 0.28 -11.36
C ALA A 124 1.28 1.32 -11.34
N LEU A 125 1.55 2.58 -10.98
CA LEU A 125 0.52 3.63 -10.84
C LEU A 125 -0.40 3.79 -12.04
N PRO A 126 0.07 3.77 -13.31
CA PRO A 126 -0.81 3.90 -14.46
C PRO A 126 -1.79 2.72 -14.64
N GLU A 127 -1.54 1.60 -13.99
CA GLU A 127 -2.28 0.35 -14.18
C GLU A 127 -3.20 0.00 -13.01
N VAL A 128 -3.19 0.80 -11.93
CA VAL A 128 -3.98 0.53 -10.72
C VAL A 128 -4.96 1.66 -10.42
N GLY A 129 -6.06 1.33 -9.75
CA GLY A 129 -7.03 2.28 -9.24
C GLY A 129 -6.77 2.66 -7.80
N SER A 130 -6.14 1.75 -7.03
CA SER A 130 -5.78 2.00 -5.64
C SER A 130 -4.54 1.24 -5.19
N ILE A 131 -3.82 1.82 -4.22
CA ILE A 131 -2.65 1.24 -3.55
C ILE A 131 -2.83 1.38 -2.05
N LEU A 132 -2.56 0.30 -1.30
CA LEU A 132 -2.43 0.35 0.15
C LEU A 132 -1.01 -0.05 0.54
N VAL A 133 -0.36 0.76 1.36
CA VAL A 133 1.01 0.53 1.83
C VAL A 133 0.99 0.27 3.33
N LYS A 134 1.50 -0.90 3.75
CA LYS A 134 1.53 -1.35 5.13
C LYS A 134 2.81 -2.11 5.46
N GLY A 135 3.26 -2.01 6.71
CA GLY A 135 4.42 -2.75 7.23
C GLY A 135 4.75 -2.30 8.65
N SER A 136 5.58 -3.08 9.32
CA SER A 136 6.04 -2.72 10.66
C SER A 136 6.89 -1.46 10.66
N ARG A 137 6.96 -0.79 11.79
CA ARG A 137 7.69 0.48 11.95
C ARG A 137 9.15 0.42 11.48
N PHE A 138 9.84 -0.69 11.73
CA PHE A 138 11.24 -0.86 11.31
C PHE A 138 11.41 -0.98 9.77
N MET A 139 10.36 -1.34 9.04
CA MET A 139 10.38 -1.45 7.58
C MET A 139 10.37 -0.10 6.87
N LYS A 140 9.97 0.96 7.57
CA LYS A 140 9.91 2.35 7.04
C LYS A 140 9.15 2.45 5.71
N MET A 141 8.00 1.78 5.65
CA MET A 141 7.19 1.69 4.42
C MET A 141 6.61 3.04 3.98
N GLU A 142 6.62 4.06 4.83
CA GLU A 142 6.30 5.44 4.47
C GLU A 142 7.13 5.97 3.30
N GLN A 143 8.32 5.41 3.05
CA GLN A 143 9.15 5.77 1.92
C GLN A 143 8.49 5.40 0.57
N VAL A 144 7.72 4.31 0.52
CA VAL A 144 6.95 3.94 -0.68
C VAL A 144 5.83 4.96 -0.91
N VAL A 145 5.12 5.36 0.14
CA VAL A 145 4.06 6.38 0.06
C VAL A 145 4.62 7.68 -0.50
N GLN A 146 5.75 8.16 0.04
CA GLN A 146 6.43 9.37 -0.41
C GLN A 146 6.84 9.31 -1.89
N ALA A 147 7.37 8.17 -2.34
CA ALA A 147 7.75 7.98 -3.75
C ALA A 147 6.52 8.02 -4.67
N VAL A 148 5.43 7.38 -4.28
CA VAL A 148 4.16 7.38 -5.03
C VAL A 148 3.54 8.79 -5.10
N GLU A 149 3.54 9.53 -3.99
CA GLU A 149 3.06 10.94 -3.97
C GLU A 149 3.92 11.86 -4.86
N ALA A 150 5.24 11.67 -4.86
CA ALA A 150 6.15 12.45 -5.71
C ALA A 150 5.92 12.15 -7.20
N ALA A 151 5.76 10.88 -7.57
CA ALA A 151 5.50 10.47 -8.94
C ALA A 151 4.21 11.10 -9.52
N GLY A 152 3.15 11.21 -8.69
CA GLY A 152 1.91 11.85 -9.12
C GLY A 152 2.01 13.38 -9.30
N LYS A 153 2.90 14.03 -8.57
CA LYS A 153 3.16 15.48 -8.73
C LYS A 153 3.92 15.80 -10.01
N ASP A 154 4.87 14.94 -10.39
CA ASP A 154 5.67 15.13 -11.61
C ASP A 154 4.83 15.01 -12.89
N ASP A 155 3.80 14.18 -12.91
CA ASP A 155 2.86 14.10 -14.03
C ASP A 155 2.00 15.38 -14.19
N GLY A 156 1.71 16.07 -13.09
CA GLY A 156 1.03 17.38 -13.11
C GLY A 156 1.89 18.48 -13.75
N CYS A 157 3.18 18.51 -13.44
CA CYS A 157 4.10 19.53 -13.93
C CYS A 157 4.39 19.41 -15.44
N LYS A 158 4.40 18.19 -15.98
CA LYS A 158 4.63 17.96 -17.42
C LYS A 158 3.47 18.42 -18.31
N LYS A 159 2.25 18.50 -17.79
CA LYS A 159 1.09 19.01 -18.56
C LYS A 159 1.05 20.52 -18.69
N GLU A 160 1.56 21.26 -17.71
CA GLU A 160 1.62 22.72 -17.80
C GLU A 160 2.70 23.22 -18.76
N ALA A 161 3.81 22.47 -18.93
CA ALA A 161 4.89 22.81 -19.86
C ALA A 161 4.55 22.53 -21.34
N ALA A 162 3.52 21.76 -21.63
CA ALA A 162 3.09 21.43 -23.01
C ALA A 162 2.02 22.39 -23.57
N CYS A 163 1.59 23.39 -22.80
CA CYS A 163 0.59 24.41 -23.19
C CYS A 163 1.18 25.81 -23.44
N CYS A 164 2.49 25.93 -23.72
CA CYS A 164 3.11 27.19 -24.18
C CYS A 164 3.57 27.11 -25.63
#